data_fbc5a00297bc31daf6c694d4fa29ee9e
#
_entry.id   fbc5a00297bc31daf6c694d4fa29ee9e
#
_cell.length_a   1.000
_cell.length_b   1.000
_cell.length_c   1.000
_cell.angle_alpha   90.00
_cell.angle_beta   90.00
_cell.angle_gamma   90.00
#
_symmetry.space_group_name_H-M   'P 1'
#
loop_
_entity.id
_entity.type
_entity.pdbx_description
1 polymer ?
#
loop_
_entity_poly.entity_id
_entity_poly.type
_entity_poly.pdbx_seq_one_letter_code
_entity_poly.pdbx_strand_id
1 'polypeptide(L)'
;MTGFGHDTWWLVLAKSLAIFVFLMLTVLVAILVERKLLGRMQLRPGPNRVGPKGALQSLADGIKLALKESITPGGTDKFVYFAAPVFSVIPAFTAFAFIPFGPEVSVFGHRTPLQLTDLPVAVLFILGLSAIGVYGIVLGGWASGSTYPLLGGVRSTAQVISYEVAMGLSFATVFLFAGSMSTSEIVKAQDGVWYVFLLLPSFIIYLISMVGATNRAPFDLPEAEGELVAGFHTEYSSLKFAMFMLAEYVNMTTVSALAATLFLGGWRAPWPLNMWSGANTGWWPLIWFVAKVWAFLFIYFWLRASLPRLRYDQFMALGWKLLIPVALLWVMIAAVIRTLRNQGYQYWTPALVICGVIVAVLLVLSLRRPFSAPSVRALARQLRKHPDESIGTASAFPTPPLPAELSTPSAGASKEKVRG
;
A
#
# COMPACT_ATOMS: atom_id res chain seq x y z
N MET A 1 -30.32 5.96 -8.25
CA MET A 1 -30.13 5.30 -6.92
C MET A 1 -31.30 4.36 -6.59
N THR A 2 -31.72 3.49 -7.51
CA THR A 2 -33.00 2.76 -7.38
C THR A 2 -32.85 1.29 -7.01
N GLY A 3 -31.67 0.80 -6.65
CA GLY A 3 -31.46 -0.59 -6.25
C GLY A 3 -30.90 -0.83 -4.84
N PHE A 4 -30.33 0.20 -4.20
CA PHE A 4 -29.77 0.05 -2.85
C PHE A 4 -30.83 0.24 -1.77
N GLY A 5 -30.83 -0.64 -0.76
CA GLY A 5 -31.79 -0.60 0.36
C GLY A 5 -33.09 -1.39 0.16
N HIS A 6 -33.30 -1.97 -1.02
CA HIS A 6 -34.46 -2.86 -1.30
C HIS A 6 -34.08 -4.34 -1.35
N ASP A 7 -32.80 -4.68 -1.12
CA ASP A 7 -32.35 -6.06 -1.07
C ASP A 7 -32.95 -6.77 0.16
N THR A 8 -33.45 -7.97 -0.05
CA THR A 8 -33.89 -8.83 1.05
C THR A 8 -32.72 -9.23 1.92
N TRP A 9 -32.92 -9.43 3.22
CA TRP A 9 -31.87 -9.73 4.19
C TRP A 9 -30.97 -10.92 3.77
N TRP A 10 -31.54 -11.97 3.14
CA TRP A 10 -30.79 -13.14 2.68
C TRP A 10 -29.85 -12.79 1.50
N LEU A 11 -30.26 -11.85 0.60
CA LEU A 11 -29.39 -11.36 -0.49
C LEU A 11 -28.21 -10.59 0.06
N VAL A 12 -28.41 -9.74 1.06
CA VAL A 12 -27.32 -9.00 1.74
C VAL A 12 -26.34 -9.98 2.37
N LEU A 13 -26.85 -11.01 3.06
CA LEU A 13 -26.01 -12.06 3.66
C LEU A 13 -25.26 -12.85 2.59
N ALA A 14 -25.93 -13.24 1.50
CA ALA A 14 -25.30 -13.96 0.39
C ALA A 14 -24.18 -13.12 -0.29
N LYS A 15 -24.41 -11.83 -0.53
CA LYS A 15 -23.39 -10.91 -1.06
C LYS A 15 -22.21 -10.75 -0.09
N SER A 16 -22.47 -10.57 1.20
CA SER A 16 -21.42 -10.46 2.22
C SER A 16 -20.55 -11.71 2.27
N LEU A 17 -21.19 -12.90 2.24
CA LEU A 17 -20.48 -14.17 2.20
C LEU A 17 -19.70 -14.34 0.89
N ALA A 18 -20.27 -13.95 -0.25
CA ALA A 18 -19.59 -14.01 -1.54
C ALA A 18 -18.34 -13.11 -1.59
N ILE A 19 -18.42 -11.88 -1.04
CA ILE A 19 -17.26 -10.97 -0.92
C ILE A 19 -16.19 -11.58 -0.02
N PHE A 20 -16.60 -12.11 1.14
CA PHE A 20 -15.66 -12.75 2.07
C PHE A 20 -14.94 -13.93 1.42
N VAL A 21 -15.68 -14.84 0.78
CA VAL A 21 -15.11 -15.99 0.07
C VAL A 21 -14.21 -15.53 -1.09
N PHE A 22 -14.64 -14.54 -1.87
CA PHE A 22 -13.83 -13.96 -2.94
C PHE A 22 -12.48 -13.43 -2.42
N LEU A 23 -12.46 -12.67 -1.33
CA LEU A 23 -11.24 -12.13 -0.74
C LEU A 23 -10.34 -13.25 -0.21
N MET A 24 -10.88 -14.21 0.52
CA MET A 24 -10.12 -15.36 1.02
C MET A 24 -9.48 -16.16 -0.11
N LEU A 25 -10.24 -16.46 -1.17
CA LEU A 25 -9.72 -17.15 -2.35
C LEU A 25 -8.66 -16.33 -3.08
N THR A 26 -8.90 -15.00 -3.23
CA THR A 26 -7.93 -14.10 -3.86
C THR A 26 -6.62 -14.08 -3.09
N VAL A 27 -6.64 -14.02 -1.76
CA VAL A 27 -5.42 -14.06 -0.93
C VAL A 27 -4.68 -15.39 -1.10
N LEU A 28 -5.39 -16.54 -1.03
CA LEU A 28 -4.76 -17.85 -1.21
C LEU A 28 -4.09 -17.98 -2.58
N VAL A 29 -4.78 -17.55 -3.64
CA VAL A 29 -4.26 -17.60 -5.01
C VAL A 29 -3.14 -16.58 -5.20
N ALA A 30 -3.25 -15.37 -4.63
CA ALA A 30 -2.23 -14.33 -4.72
C ALA A 30 -0.90 -14.78 -4.12
N ILE A 31 -0.90 -15.37 -2.92
CA ILE A 31 0.30 -15.94 -2.28
C ILE A 31 0.94 -17.03 -3.16
N LEU A 32 0.12 -17.90 -3.75
CA LEU A 32 0.62 -18.95 -4.63
C LEU A 32 1.23 -18.39 -5.91
N VAL A 33 0.52 -17.46 -6.58
CA VAL A 33 0.96 -16.81 -7.82
C VAL A 33 2.25 -16.02 -7.58
N GLU A 34 2.32 -15.25 -6.51
CA GLU A 34 3.51 -14.51 -6.11
C GLU A 34 4.73 -15.41 -5.99
N ARG A 35 4.64 -16.50 -5.20
CA ARG A 35 5.74 -17.47 -5.03
C ARG A 35 6.16 -18.15 -6.33
N LYS A 36 5.20 -18.49 -7.20
CA LYS A 36 5.49 -19.10 -8.50
C LYS A 36 6.12 -18.12 -9.47
N LEU A 37 5.62 -16.90 -9.52
CA LEU A 37 6.14 -15.85 -10.39
C LEU A 37 7.56 -15.46 -10.00
N LEU A 38 7.80 -15.20 -8.71
CA LEU A 38 9.14 -14.92 -8.17
C LEU A 38 10.12 -16.07 -8.43
N GLY A 39 9.67 -17.32 -8.22
CA GLY A 39 10.49 -18.49 -8.53
C GLY A 39 10.93 -18.51 -9.99
N ARG A 40 10.01 -18.30 -10.94
CA ARG A 40 10.34 -18.27 -12.37
C ARG A 40 11.27 -17.11 -12.73
N MET A 41 11.05 -15.92 -12.19
CA MET A 41 11.92 -14.76 -12.40
C MET A 41 13.33 -14.98 -11.86
N GLN A 42 13.47 -15.76 -10.80
CA GLN A 42 14.73 -16.14 -10.18
C GLN A 42 15.33 -17.44 -10.75
N LEU A 43 14.80 -17.97 -11.86
CA LEU A 43 15.22 -19.22 -12.50
C LEU A 43 15.18 -20.43 -11.57
N ARG A 44 14.26 -20.47 -10.63
CA ARG A 44 14.03 -21.61 -9.72
C ARG A 44 12.58 -22.06 -9.74
N PRO A 45 12.29 -23.35 -9.50
CA PRO A 45 10.91 -23.82 -9.38
C PRO A 45 10.26 -23.21 -8.14
N GLY A 46 9.04 -22.68 -8.31
CA GLY A 46 8.16 -22.31 -7.19
C GLY A 46 7.57 -23.57 -6.51
N PRO A 47 6.60 -23.40 -5.58
CA PRO A 47 5.92 -24.53 -4.92
C PRO A 47 5.32 -25.50 -5.95
N ASN A 48 5.66 -26.78 -5.87
CA ASN A 48 5.22 -27.79 -6.84
C ASN A 48 4.78 -29.15 -6.23
N ARG A 49 4.91 -29.35 -4.90
CA ARG A 49 4.69 -30.66 -4.26
C ARG A 49 3.30 -30.82 -3.63
N VAL A 50 2.76 -29.78 -2.96
CA VAL A 50 1.50 -29.89 -2.23
C VAL A 50 0.33 -29.69 -3.18
N GLY A 51 -0.44 -30.74 -3.46
CA GLY A 51 -1.53 -30.77 -4.44
C GLY A 51 -1.05 -30.71 -5.90
N PRO A 52 -1.98 -30.62 -6.87
CA PRO A 52 -1.64 -30.58 -8.29
C PRO A 52 -0.73 -29.37 -8.60
N LYS A 53 0.52 -29.64 -9.01
CA LYS A 53 1.52 -28.61 -9.30
C LYS A 53 1.71 -27.59 -8.17
N GLY A 54 1.51 -27.99 -6.90
CA GLY A 54 1.68 -27.12 -5.72
C GLY A 54 0.53 -26.15 -5.47
N ALA A 55 -0.65 -26.35 -6.05
CA ALA A 55 -1.79 -25.41 -5.93
C ALA A 55 -2.33 -25.28 -4.49
N LEU A 56 -2.20 -26.30 -3.66
CA LEU A 56 -2.68 -26.32 -2.29
C LEU A 56 -1.65 -25.81 -1.26
N GLN A 57 -0.50 -25.30 -1.70
CA GLN A 57 0.58 -24.87 -0.80
C GLN A 57 0.14 -23.74 0.14
N SER A 58 -0.58 -22.74 -0.38
CA SER A 58 -1.07 -21.61 0.44
C SER A 58 -2.06 -22.08 1.52
N LEU A 59 -2.90 -23.06 1.19
CA LEU A 59 -3.84 -23.67 2.15
C LEU A 59 -3.10 -24.45 3.23
N ALA A 60 -2.10 -25.26 2.84
CA ALA A 60 -1.26 -25.98 3.79
C ALA A 60 -0.49 -25.05 4.72
N ASP A 61 0.01 -23.92 4.21
CA ASP A 61 0.67 -22.89 5.02
C ASP A 61 -0.32 -22.24 6.01
N GLY A 62 -1.56 -21.99 5.60
CA GLY A 62 -2.62 -21.49 6.48
C GLY A 62 -2.97 -22.48 7.61
N ILE A 63 -3.15 -23.75 7.28
CA ILE A 63 -3.41 -24.82 8.27
C ILE A 63 -2.23 -24.96 9.23
N LYS A 64 -1.01 -24.95 8.71
CA LYS A 64 0.21 -24.99 9.56
C LYS A 64 0.23 -23.84 10.56
N LEU A 65 -0.08 -22.60 10.14
CA LEU A 65 -0.14 -21.45 11.04
C LEU A 65 -1.27 -21.58 12.06
N ALA A 66 -2.42 -22.15 11.67
CA ALA A 66 -3.53 -22.37 12.58
C ALA A 66 -3.21 -23.38 13.70
N LEU A 67 -2.45 -24.44 13.36
CA LEU A 67 -2.08 -25.51 14.29
C LEU A 67 -0.79 -25.22 15.06
N LYS A 68 -0.04 -24.18 14.69
CA LYS A 68 1.20 -23.80 15.36
C LYS A 68 0.91 -23.20 16.73
N GLU A 69 1.78 -23.50 17.70
CA GLU A 69 1.72 -22.92 19.05
C GLU A 69 1.74 -21.39 19.00
N SER A 70 0.84 -20.79 19.78
CA SER A 70 0.73 -19.32 19.90
C SER A 70 1.57 -18.83 21.08
N ILE A 71 2.67 -18.19 20.78
CA ILE A 71 3.56 -17.60 21.79
C ILE A 71 3.04 -16.21 22.15
N THR A 72 3.10 -15.86 23.43
CA THR A 72 2.79 -14.52 23.96
C THR A 72 3.96 -14.12 24.88
N PRO A 73 4.77 -13.12 24.52
CA PRO A 73 5.87 -12.67 25.34
C PRO A 73 5.41 -12.14 26.70
N GLY A 74 6.24 -12.31 27.75
CA GLY A 74 5.85 -11.95 29.12
C GLY A 74 5.68 -10.45 29.41
N GLY A 75 6.30 -9.59 28.59
CA GLY A 75 6.23 -8.12 28.72
C GLY A 75 5.12 -7.45 27.90
N THR A 76 4.20 -8.21 27.29
CA THR A 76 3.18 -7.69 26.43
C THR A 76 1.93 -7.24 27.19
N ASP A 77 1.30 -6.14 26.73
CA ASP A 77 -0.09 -5.82 27.08
C ASP A 77 -1.03 -6.77 26.33
N LYS A 78 -1.55 -7.77 27.05
CA LYS A 78 -2.33 -8.87 26.45
C LYS A 78 -3.55 -8.37 25.70
N PHE A 79 -4.31 -7.40 26.24
CA PHE A 79 -5.53 -6.92 25.60
C PHE A 79 -5.22 -6.27 24.25
N VAL A 80 -4.28 -5.32 24.23
CA VAL A 80 -3.88 -4.61 23.02
C VAL A 80 -3.20 -5.56 22.03
N TYR A 81 -2.40 -6.52 22.51
CA TYR A 81 -1.71 -7.50 21.70
C TYR A 81 -2.67 -8.41 20.90
N PHE A 82 -3.81 -8.80 21.49
CA PHE A 82 -4.83 -9.58 20.79
C PHE A 82 -5.75 -8.70 19.94
N ALA A 83 -6.00 -7.45 20.33
CA ALA A 83 -6.85 -6.53 19.59
C ALA A 83 -6.19 -6.01 18.29
N ALA A 84 -4.88 -5.81 18.29
CA ALA A 84 -4.15 -5.22 17.17
C ALA A 84 -4.37 -5.94 15.81
N PRO A 85 -4.24 -7.27 15.69
CA PRO A 85 -4.54 -7.96 14.43
C PRO A 85 -6.00 -7.80 13.98
N VAL A 86 -6.94 -7.72 14.93
CA VAL A 86 -8.37 -7.54 14.65
C VAL A 86 -8.63 -6.15 14.08
N PHE A 87 -7.98 -5.10 14.63
CA PHE A 87 -8.04 -3.74 14.10
C PHE A 87 -7.44 -3.63 12.68
N SER A 88 -6.54 -4.50 12.28
CA SER A 88 -6.04 -4.54 10.90
C SER A 88 -7.00 -5.27 9.95
N VAL A 89 -7.57 -6.39 10.39
CA VAL A 89 -8.39 -7.28 9.52
C VAL A 89 -9.79 -6.70 9.27
N ILE A 90 -10.50 -6.25 10.31
CA ILE A 90 -11.89 -5.81 10.16
C ILE A 90 -12.03 -4.66 9.15
N PRO A 91 -11.25 -3.56 9.25
CA PRO A 91 -11.34 -2.48 8.27
C PRO A 91 -11.00 -2.93 6.85
N ALA A 92 -10.00 -3.79 6.68
CA ALA A 92 -9.59 -4.29 5.38
C ALA A 92 -10.72 -5.03 4.64
N PHE A 93 -11.44 -5.92 5.34
CA PHE A 93 -12.60 -6.62 4.77
C PHE A 93 -13.79 -5.69 4.55
N THR A 94 -14.07 -4.79 5.50
CA THR A 94 -15.21 -3.86 5.41
C THR A 94 -15.04 -2.87 4.25
N ALA A 95 -13.83 -2.43 3.96
CA ALA A 95 -13.55 -1.52 2.83
C ALA A 95 -14.03 -2.09 1.48
N PHE A 96 -13.99 -3.41 1.32
CA PHE A 96 -14.42 -4.06 0.09
C PHE A 96 -15.94 -4.05 -0.14
N ALA A 97 -16.74 -3.80 0.88
CA ALA A 97 -18.20 -3.69 0.78
C ALA A 97 -18.65 -2.51 -0.13
N PHE A 98 -17.80 -1.49 -0.27
CA PHE A 98 -18.08 -0.30 -1.08
C PHE A 98 -17.56 -0.39 -2.51
N ILE A 99 -16.93 -1.50 -2.89
CA ILE A 99 -16.36 -1.68 -4.23
C ILE A 99 -17.39 -2.35 -5.14
N PRO A 100 -17.69 -1.74 -6.30
CA PRO A 100 -18.66 -2.27 -7.24
C PRO A 100 -18.02 -3.34 -8.15
N PHE A 101 -18.57 -4.54 -8.16
CA PHE A 101 -18.15 -5.63 -9.04
C PHE A 101 -18.81 -5.60 -10.41
N GLY A 102 -20.01 -4.97 -10.52
CA GLY A 102 -20.76 -4.96 -11.76
C GLY A 102 -22.04 -4.13 -11.68
N PRO A 103 -22.75 -4.01 -12.81
CA PRO A 103 -24.07 -3.40 -12.87
C PRO A 103 -25.13 -4.25 -12.17
N GLU A 104 -26.38 -3.84 -12.30
CA GLU A 104 -27.51 -4.64 -11.82
C GLU A 104 -27.65 -5.96 -12.59
N VAL A 105 -27.76 -7.05 -11.86
CA VAL A 105 -28.00 -8.39 -12.39
C VAL A 105 -29.22 -9.02 -11.73
N SER A 106 -29.82 -9.99 -12.41
CA SER A 106 -30.90 -10.80 -11.84
C SER A 106 -30.30 -12.02 -11.13
N VAL A 107 -30.57 -12.13 -9.82
CA VAL A 107 -30.20 -13.29 -8.99
C VAL A 107 -31.50 -13.89 -8.46
N PHE A 108 -31.82 -15.11 -8.85
CA PHE A 108 -33.07 -15.83 -8.48
C PHE A 108 -34.35 -14.97 -8.68
N GLY A 109 -34.40 -14.20 -9.78
CA GLY A 109 -35.55 -13.36 -10.11
C GLY A 109 -35.55 -11.95 -9.46
N HIS A 110 -34.65 -11.67 -8.53
CA HIS A 110 -34.48 -10.35 -7.92
C HIS A 110 -33.38 -9.55 -8.65
N ARG A 111 -33.70 -8.32 -9.07
CA ARG A 111 -32.71 -7.39 -9.64
C ARG A 111 -31.95 -6.74 -8.51
N THR A 112 -30.63 -6.87 -8.52
CA THR A 112 -29.76 -6.35 -7.49
C THR A 112 -28.42 -5.90 -8.07
N PRO A 113 -27.82 -4.77 -7.61
CA PRO A 113 -26.48 -4.37 -8.02
C PRO A 113 -25.44 -5.34 -7.46
N LEU A 114 -24.37 -5.60 -8.21
CA LEU A 114 -23.24 -6.39 -7.74
C LEU A 114 -22.32 -5.55 -6.84
N GLN A 115 -22.90 -4.99 -5.80
CA GLN A 115 -22.22 -4.21 -4.77
C GLN A 115 -23.02 -4.38 -3.47
N LEU A 116 -22.35 -4.40 -2.32
CA LEU A 116 -23.04 -4.59 -1.05
C LEU A 116 -23.73 -3.29 -0.62
N THR A 117 -23.02 -2.17 -0.67
CA THR A 117 -23.54 -0.86 -0.33
C THR A 117 -22.84 0.23 -1.15
N ASP A 118 -23.55 1.29 -1.46
CA ASP A 118 -23.00 2.49 -2.11
C ASP A 118 -23.37 3.73 -1.30
N LEU A 119 -22.34 4.47 -0.90
CA LEU A 119 -22.48 5.71 -0.16
C LEU A 119 -22.11 6.89 -1.05
N PRO A 120 -22.73 8.08 -0.89
CA PRO A 120 -22.31 9.28 -1.62
C PRO A 120 -20.83 9.64 -1.40
N VAL A 121 -20.22 9.18 -0.29
CA VAL A 121 -18.83 9.40 0.10
C VAL A 121 -18.04 8.09 0.23
N ALA A 122 -18.39 7.07 -0.57
CA ALA A 122 -17.82 5.72 -0.44
C ALA A 122 -16.28 5.69 -0.48
N VAL A 123 -15.65 6.46 -1.38
CA VAL A 123 -14.18 6.46 -1.47
C VAL A 123 -13.52 7.06 -0.23
N LEU A 124 -14.10 8.13 0.34
CA LEU A 124 -13.59 8.70 1.61
C LEU A 124 -13.76 7.72 2.77
N PHE A 125 -14.85 6.97 2.78
CA PHE A 125 -15.08 5.95 3.80
C PHE A 125 -14.05 4.82 3.71
N ILE A 126 -13.70 4.38 2.49
CA ILE A 126 -12.63 3.39 2.28
C ILE A 126 -11.29 3.92 2.79
N LEU A 127 -10.93 5.19 2.51
CA LEU A 127 -9.71 5.81 3.05
C LEU A 127 -9.72 5.87 4.59
N GLY A 128 -10.86 6.22 5.19
CA GLY A 128 -11.03 6.22 6.65
C GLY A 128 -10.85 4.84 7.28
N LEU A 129 -11.35 3.78 6.61
CA LEU A 129 -11.14 2.41 7.05
C LEU A 129 -9.67 1.98 6.92
N SER A 130 -8.99 2.38 5.84
CA SER A 130 -7.55 2.16 5.68
C SER A 130 -6.77 2.79 6.83
N ALA A 131 -7.06 4.04 7.16
CA ALA A 131 -6.44 4.74 8.28
C ALA A 131 -6.68 4.05 9.63
N ILE A 132 -7.89 3.48 9.87
CA ILE A 132 -8.16 2.66 11.07
C ILE A 132 -7.27 1.40 11.07
N GLY A 133 -7.06 0.77 9.91
CA GLY A 133 -6.18 -0.39 9.77
C GLY A 133 -4.74 -0.14 10.23
N VAL A 134 -4.25 1.10 10.06
CA VAL A 134 -2.92 1.52 10.51
C VAL A 134 -2.76 1.44 12.02
N TYR A 135 -3.83 1.73 12.79
CA TYR A 135 -3.78 1.57 14.26
C TYR A 135 -3.47 0.13 14.68
N GLY A 136 -3.91 -0.87 13.90
CA GLY A 136 -3.55 -2.26 14.17
C GLY A 136 -2.03 -2.48 14.14
N ILE A 137 -1.33 -1.85 13.21
CA ILE A 137 0.13 -1.95 13.07
C ILE A 137 0.84 -1.23 14.24
N VAL A 138 0.40 0.00 14.56
CA VAL A 138 0.96 0.78 15.68
C VAL A 138 0.78 0.06 17.00
N LEU A 139 -0.45 -0.36 17.28
CA LEU A 139 -0.79 -1.06 18.52
C LEU A 139 -0.08 -2.40 18.61
N GLY A 140 0.10 -3.12 17.48
CA GLY A 140 0.85 -4.35 17.43
C GLY A 140 2.33 -4.16 17.80
N GLY A 141 2.96 -3.12 17.25
CA GLY A 141 4.33 -2.76 17.60
C GLY A 141 4.48 -2.32 19.06
N TRP A 142 3.54 -1.51 19.55
CA TRP A 142 3.58 -1.00 20.93
C TRP A 142 3.31 -2.10 21.97
N ALA A 143 2.29 -2.92 21.75
CA ALA A 143 1.89 -3.98 22.68
C ALA A 143 2.93 -5.09 22.82
N SER A 144 3.85 -5.22 21.87
CA SER A 144 4.90 -6.24 21.87
C SER A 144 5.92 -6.06 23.01
N GLY A 145 6.02 -4.88 23.63
CA GLY A 145 6.94 -4.61 24.75
C GLY A 145 8.42 -4.66 24.38
N SER A 146 8.76 -4.62 23.09
CA SER A 146 10.13 -4.68 22.55
C SER A 146 10.42 -3.44 21.69
N THR A 147 11.70 -3.03 21.64
CA THR A 147 12.13 -1.82 20.90
C THR A 147 12.04 -2.00 19.39
N TYR A 148 12.36 -3.19 18.85
CA TYR A 148 12.33 -3.45 17.41
C TYR A 148 10.90 -3.40 16.83
N PRO A 149 9.89 -4.07 17.41
CA PRO A 149 8.50 -3.95 16.98
C PRO A 149 7.97 -2.51 17.07
N LEU A 150 8.30 -1.78 18.12
CA LEU A 150 7.87 -0.39 18.29
C LEU A 150 8.42 0.50 17.16
N LEU A 151 9.72 0.41 16.88
CA LEU A 151 10.35 1.16 15.79
C LEU A 151 9.77 0.76 14.42
N GLY A 152 9.51 -0.54 14.19
CA GLY A 152 8.85 -1.04 12.98
C GLY A 152 7.45 -0.47 12.82
N GLY A 153 6.64 -0.47 13.88
CA GLY A 153 5.29 0.10 13.88
C GLY A 153 5.27 1.61 13.58
N VAL A 154 6.14 2.39 14.21
CA VAL A 154 6.25 3.84 13.98
C VAL A 154 6.71 4.14 12.55
N ARG A 155 7.70 3.43 12.01
CA ARG A 155 8.16 3.58 10.62
C ARG A 155 7.06 3.26 9.63
N SER A 156 6.32 2.15 9.83
CA SER A 156 5.19 1.77 8.99
C SER A 156 4.10 2.82 8.98
N THR A 157 3.75 3.34 10.15
CA THR A 157 2.72 4.37 10.29
C THR A 157 3.11 5.65 9.54
N ALA A 158 4.33 6.14 9.74
CA ALA A 158 4.82 7.33 9.04
C ALA A 158 4.80 7.13 7.52
N GLN A 159 5.13 5.93 7.04
CA GLN A 159 5.05 5.55 5.65
C GLN A 159 3.62 5.62 5.13
N VAL A 160 2.69 4.87 5.74
CA VAL A 160 1.30 4.77 5.27
C VAL A 160 0.64 6.15 5.27
N ILE A 161 0.73 6.93 6.35
CA ILE A 161 0.14 8.29 6.41
C ILE A 161 0.66 9.18 5.28
N SER A 162 1.97 9.17 5.03
CA SER A 162 2.57 10.00 3.98
C SER A 162 2.04 9.67 2.59
N TYR A 163 1.84 8.39 2.30
CA TYR A 163 1.37 7.94 0.98
C TYR A 163 -0.15 7.97 0.86
N GLU A 164 -0.90 7.83 1.94
CA GLU A 164 -2.36 8.05 1.95
C GLU A 164 -2.72 9.49 1.60
N VAL A 165 -1.94 10.48 2.07
CA VAL A 165 -2.13 11.89 1.67
C VAL A 165 -1.96 12.07 0.16
N ALA A 166 -0.89 11.53 -0.42
CA ALA A 166 -0.67 11.60 -1.87
C ALA A 166 -1.75 10.86 -2.67
N MET A 167 -2.20 9.72 -2.17
CA MET A 167 -3.29 8.93 -2.74
C MET A 167 -4.62 9.69 -2.68
N GLY A 168 -4.96 10.30 -1.56
CA GLY A 168 -6.15 11.13 -1.38
C GLY A 168 -6.18 12.34 -2.31
N LEU A 169 -5.04 13.00 -2.53
CA LEU A 169 -4.91 14.09 -3.51
C LEU A 169 -5.14 13.59 -4.95
N SER A 170 -4.66 12.39 -5.29
CA SER A 170 -4.95 11.80 -6.61
C SER A 170 -6.44 11.53 -6.80
N PHE A 171 -7.15 11.10 -5.74
CA PHE A 171 -8.60 10.92 -5.78
C PHE A 171 -9.36 12.23 -5.91
N ALA A 172 -8.89 13.31 -5.30
CA ALA A 172 -9.53 14.64 -5.41
C ALA A 172 -9.69 15.07 -6.88
N THR A 173 -8.73 14.78 -7.76
CA THR A 173 -8.87 15.05 -9.18
C THR A 173 -9.96 14.21 -9.85
N VAL A 174 -10.08 12.93 -9.46
CA VAL A 174 -11.14 12.05 -9.96
C VAL A 174 -12.51 12.58 -9.53
N PHE A 175 -12.67 13.00 -8.27
CA PHE A 175 -13.92 13.58 -7.76
C PHE A 175 -14.29 14.87 -8.47
N LEU A 176 -13.31 15.72 -8.77
CA LEU A 176 -13.55 16.94 -9.56
C LEU A 176 -14.14 16.64 -10.94
N PHE A 177 -13.67 15.59 -11.61
CA PHE A 177 -14.16 15.24 -12.96
C PHE A 177 -15.43 14.40 -12.95
N ALA A 178 -15.56 13.46 -12.01
CA ALA A 178 -16.75 12.63 -11.86
C ALA A 178 -17.95 13.42 -11.29
N GLY A 179 -17.68 14.42 -10.44
CA GLY A 179 -18.72 15.18 -9.72
C GLY A 179 -19.34 14.39 -8.56
N SER A 180 -18.79 13.26 -8.18
CA SER A 180 -19.26 12.39 -7.10
C SER A 180 -18.09 11.65 -6.45
N MET A 181 -18.27 11.21 -5.20
CA MET A 181 -17.36 10.33 -4.46
C MET A 181 -17.91 8.90 -4.32
N SER A 182 -19.10 8.62 -4.89
CA SER A 182 -19.68 7.28 -4.98
C SER A 182 -18.90 6.45 -5.98
N THR A 183 -18.54 5.25 -5.63
CA THR A 183 -17.77 4.34 -6.48
C THR A 183 -18.53 3.94 -7.73
N SER A 184 -19.85 3.72 -7.64
CA SER A 184 -20.70 3.36 -8.79
C SER A 184 -20.87 4.52 -9.77
N GLU A 185 -21.05 5.76 -9.28
CA GLU A 185 -21.19 6.95 -10.10
C GLU A 185 -19.89 7.31 -10.83
N ILE A 186 -18.75 7.14 -10.17
CA ILE A 186 -17.44 7.32 -10.80
C ILE A 186 -17.26 6.37 -11.99
N VAL A 187 -17.67 5.10 -11.86
CA VAL A 187 -17.61 4.14 -12.98
C VAL A 187 -18.57 4.54 -14.09
N LYS A 188 -19.77 5.02 -13.77
CA LYS A 188 -20.73 5.53 -14.77
C LYS A 188 -20.18 6.75 -15.51
N ALA A 189 -19.50 7.67 -14.80
CA ALA A 189 -18.91 8.86 -15.41
C ALA A 189 -17.77 8.55 -16.41
N GLN A 190 -17.21 7.34 -16.40
CA GLN A 190 -16.18 6.87 -17.33
C GLN A 190 -16.73 6.17 -18.58
N ASP A 191 -17.98 6.45 -18.99
CA ASP A 191 -18.62 5.79 -20.14
C ASP A 191 -17.90 6.05 -21.47
N GLY A 192 -17.42 7.27 -21.68
CA GLY A 192 -16.75 7.63 -22.94
C GLY A 192 -15.26 7.37 -22.91
N VAL A 193 -14.55 7.91 -21.93
CA VAL A 193 -13.08 7.85 -21.81
C VAL A 193 -12.70 7.49 -20.39
N TRP A 194 -11.81 6.53 -20.25
CA TRP A 194 -11.27 6.14 -18.95
C TRP A 194 -10.39 7.25 -18.38
N TYR A 195 -10.46 7.45 -17.08
CA TYR A 195 -9.70 8.49 -16.38
C TYR A 195 -8.18 8.24 -16.39
N VAL A 196 -7.72 7.03 -16.66
CA VAL A 196 -6.29 6.75 -16.86
C VAL A 196 -5.68 7.61 -17.97
N PHE A 197 -6.42 7.87 -19.06
CA PHE A 197 -5.94 8.71 -20.17
C PHE A 197 -6.12 10.20 -19.89
N LEU A 198 -7.22 10.56 -19.25
CA LEU A 198 -7.56 11.95 -18.96
C LEU A 198 -6.76 12.52 -17.79
N LEU A 199 -6.54 11.71 -16.74
CA LEU A 199 -5.90 12.10 -15.48
C LEU A 199 -4.59 11.30 -15.27
N LEU A 200 -3.76 11.21 -16.30
CA LEU A 200 -2.52 10.44 -16.28
C LEU A 200 -1.60 10.75 -15.08
N PRO A 201 -1.36 12.01 -14.67
CA PRO A 201 -0.55 12.31 -13.50
C PRO A 201 -1.13 11.74 -12.21
N SER A 202 -2.45 11.85 -12.02
CA SER A 202 -3.13 11.26 -10.86
C SER A 202 -2.95 9.75 -10.82
N PHE A 203 -3.06 9.08 -11.97
CA PHE A 203 -2.87 7.65 -12.06
C PHE A 203 -1.43 7.23 -11.71
N ILE A 204 -0.41 7.95 -12.18
CA ILE A 204 1.00 7.67 -11.85
C ILE A 204 1.25 7.90 -10.35
N ILE A 205 0.77 9.00 -9.79
CA ILE A 205 0.87 9.29 -8.35
C ILE A 205 0.19 8.18 -7.55
N TYR A 206 -1.00 7.76 -7.99
CA TYR A 206 -1.73 6.67 -7.36
C TYR A 206 -0.97 5.36 -7.41
N LEU A 207 -0.41 4.96 -8.56
CA LEU A 207 0.39 3.73 -8.71
C LEU A 207 1.57 3.67 -7.74
N ILE A 208 2.25 4.79 -7.53
CA ILE A 208 3.36 4.86 -6.58
C ILE A 208 2.82 4.81 -5.14
N SER A 209 1.77 5.57 -4.86
CA SER A 209 1.19 5.67 -3.53
C SER A 209 0.54 4.36 -3.07
N MET A 210 -0.11 3.60 -3.98
CA MET A 210 -0.74 2.34 -3.63
C MET A 210 0.27 1.30 -3.12
N VAL A 211 1.48 1.25 -3.73
CA VAL A 211 2.53 0.34 -3.27
C VAL A 211 3.10 0.82 -1.92
N GLY A 212 3.26 2.13 -1.74
CA GLY A 212 3.71 2.72 -0.47
C GLY A 212 2.73 2.53 0.69
N ALA A 213 1.43 2.65 0.42
CA ALA A 213 0.38 2.50 1.44
C ALA A 213 0.15 1.04 1.88
N THR A 214 0.53 0.06 1.05
CA THR A 214 0.38 -1.36 1.37
C THR A 214 1.65 -2.00 1.93
N ASN A 215 2.68 -1.23 2.27
CA ASN A 215 3.93 -1.71 2.84
C ASN A 215 4.63 -2.81 2.01
N ARG A 216 4.40 -2.86 0.69
CA ARG A 216 4.99 -3.86 -0.20
C ARG A 216 6.29 -3.38 -0.85
N ALA A 217 7.18 -4.33 -1.13
CA ALA A 217 8.41 -4.05 -1.86
C ALA A 217 8.12 -3.34 -3.21
N PRO A 218 8.88 -2.28 -3.58
CA PRO A 218 10.18 -1.86 -3.03
C PRO A 218 10.12 -1.00 -1.75
N PHE A 219 8.96 -0.76 -1.18
CA PHE A 219 8.69 0.11 -0.04
C PHE A 219 8.42 -0.68 1.26
N ASP A 220 8.92 -1.90 1.35
CA ASP A 220 8.80 -2.79 2.50
C ASP A 220 9.80 -2.40 3.60
N LEU A 221 9.54 -1.26 4.23
CA LEU A 221 10.38 -0.73 5.31
C LEU A 221 10.02 -1.28 6.70
N PRO A 222 8.75 -1.63 6.97
CA PRO A 222 8.37 -2.20 8.26
C PRO A 222 8.97 -3.57 8.54
N GLU A 223 9.10 -4.40 7.50
CA GLU A 223 9.63 -5.77 7.58
C GLU A 223 11.16 -5.83 7.45
N ALA A 224 11.84 -4.70 7.28
CA ALA A 224 13.27 -4.58 7.01
C ALA A 224 14.12 -5.63 7.74
N GLU A 225 14.17 -6.88 7.25
CA GLU A 225 14.87 -8.00 7.88
C GLU A 225 16.32 -7.66 8.28
N GLY A 226 17.02 -6.88 7.45
CA GLY A 226 18.40 -6.44 7.72
C GLY A 226 18.51 -5.33 8.76
N GLU A 227 17.42 -4.61 9.12
CA GLU A 227 17.45 -3.49 10.06
C GLU A 227 16.64 -3.75 11.35
N LEU A 228 15.47 -4.36 11.23
CA LEU A 228 14.45 -4.48 12.28
C LEU A 228 13.99 -5.93 12.53
N VAL A 229 14.71 -6.93 12.02
CA VAL A 229 14.40 -8.38 12.11
C VAL A 229 13.12 -8.70 11.32
N ALA A 230 11.92 -8.48 11.91
CA ALA A 230 10.63 -8.63 11.24
C ALA A 230 9.68 -7.44 11.53
N GLY A 231 10.22 -6.33 12.02
CA GLY A 231 9.45 -5.11 12.27
C GLY A 231 8.35 -5.31 13.32
N PHE A 232 7.16 -4.74 13.08
CA PHE A 232 6.07 -4.70 14.06
C PHE A 232 5.51 -6.08 14.44
N HIS A 233 5.66 -7.09 13.58
CA HIS A 233 5.15 -8.45 13.82
C HIS A 233 6.19 -9.44 14.35
N THR A 234 7.38 -8.97 14.76
CA THR A 234 8.47 -9.82 15.26
C THR A 234 8.03 -10.75 16.39
N GLU A 235 7.24 -10.26 17.32
CA GLU A 235 6.76 -11.01 18.48
C GLU A 235 5.45 -11.79 18.21
N TYR A 236 4.86 -11.63 17.02
CA TYR A 236 3.62 -12.29 16.65
C TYR A 236 3.88 -13.66 16.04
N SER A 237 3.12 -14.67 16.49
CA SER A 237 3.21 -16.05 16.01
C SER A 237 1.84 -16.62 15.67
N SER A 238 1.79 -17.76 14.97
CA SER A 238 0.57 -18.52 14.73
C SER A 238 -0.52 -17.71 13.98
N LEU A 239 -1.78 -17.86 14.36
CA LEU A 239 -2.91 -17.16 13.74
C LEU A 239 -2.81 -15.63 13.83
N LYS A 240 -2.21 -15.08 14.90
CA LYS A 240 -2.06 -13.63 15.06
C LYS A 240 -1.19 -13.04 13.95
N PHE A 241 -0.09 -13.69 13.63
CA PHE A 241 0.75 -13.33 12.49
C PHE A 241 -0.02 -13.50 11.16
N ALA A 242 -0.74 -14.63 11.00
CA ALA A 242 -1.54 -14.87 9.80
C ALA A 242 -2.60 -13.79 9.56
N MET A 243 -3.20 -13.23 10.61
CA MET A 243 -4.18 -12.15 10.51
C MET A 243 -3.55 -10.85 9.95
N PHE A 244 -2.35 -10.46 10.38
CA PHE A 244 -1.66 -9.32 9.80
C PHE A 244 -1.34 -9.53 8.31
N MET A 245 -0.79 -10.69 7.96
CA MET A 245 -0.54 -11.05 6.57
C MET A 245 -1.82 -11.06 5.74
N LEU A 246 -2.92 -11.60 6.26
CA LEU A 246 -4.22 -11.60 5.62
C LEU A 246 -4.70 -10.16 5.36
N ALA A 247 -4.66 -9.29 6.37
CA ALA A 247 -5.05 -7.89 6.24
C ALA A 247 -4.24 -7.16 5.16
N GLU A 248 -2.95 -7.42 5.09
CA GLU A 248 -2.06 -6.82 4.09
C GLU A 248 -2.43 -7.23 2.66
N TYR A 249 -2.66 -8.53 2.40
CA TYR A 249 -3.08 -8.99 1.07
C TYR A 249 -4.49 -8.52 0.70
N VAL A 250 -5.41 -8.43 1.67
CA VAL A 250 -6.74 -7.84 1.45
C VAL A 250 -6.62 -6.37 1.11
N ASN A 251 -5.81 -5.58 1.84
CA ASN A 251 -5.56 -4.17 1.53
C ASN A 251 -4.94 -4.00 0.13
N MET A 252 -3.98 -4.84 -0.24
CA MET A 252 -3.39 -4.84 -1.59
C MET A 252 -4.46 -5.10 -2.66
N THR A 253 -5.40 -6.01 -2.41
CA THR A 253 -6.54 -6.29 -3.29
C THR A 253 -7.50 -5.11 -3.35
N THR A 254 -7.81 -4.47 -2.20
CA THR A 254 -8.71 -3.32 -2.09
C THR A 254 -8.17 -2.11 -2.87
N VAL A 255 -6.89 -1.80 -2.69
CA VAL A 255 -6.25 -0.69 -3.42
C VAL A 255 -6.17 -0.99 -4.92
N SER A 256 -5.91 -2.24 -5.32
CA SER A 256 -5.96 -2.68 -6.73
C SER A 256 -7.38 -2.54 -7.32
N ALA A 257 -8.40 -2.86 -6.55
CA ALA A 257 -9.80 -2.70 -6.94
C ALA A 257 -10.20 -1.22 -7.05
N LEU A 258 -9.71 -0.35 -6.17
CA LEU A 258 -9.86 1.10 -6.28
C LEU A 258 -9.18 1.65 -7.53
N ALA A 259 -7.97 1.19 -7.87
CA ALA A 259 -7.29 1.56 -9.11
C ALA A 259 -8.16 1.25 -10.35
N ALA A 260 -8.72 0.04 -10.39
CA ALA A 260 -9.61 -0.37 -11.47
C ALA A 260 -10.88 0.48 -11.52
N THR A 261 -11.49 0.78 -10.37
CA THR A 261 -12.74 1.54 -10.26
C THR A 261 -12.55 3.00 -10.65
N LEU A 262 -11.51 3.65 -10.13
CA LEU A 262 -11.31 5.09 -10.28
C LEU A 262 -10.66 5.48 -11.62
N PHE A 263 -9.83 4.62 -12.21
CA PHE A 263 -9.05 4.99 -13.39
C PHE A 263 -9.34 4.14 -14.63
N LEU A 264 -9.70 2.85 -14.47
CA LEU A 264 -9.92 1.94 -15.59
C LEU A 264 -11.40 1.62 -15.86
N GLY A 265 -12.32 2.45 -15.39
CA GLY A 265 -13.75 2.27 -15.65
C GLY A 265 -14.37 1.08 -14.91
N GLY A 266 -13.78 0.61 -13.81
CA GLY A 266 -14.34 -0.46 -12.96
C GLY A 266 -14.68 -1.73 -13.73
N TRP A 267 -15.95 -2.10 -13.74
CA TRP A 267 -16.47 -3.30 -14.40
C TRP A 267 -16.63 -3.20 -15.94
N ARG A 268 -16.37 -2.03 -16.56
CA ARG A 268 -16.52 -1.85 -18.00
C ARG A 268 -15.47 -2.63 -18.78
N ALA A 269 -15.88 -3.19 -19.93
CA ALA A 269 -14.97 -3.91 -20.81
C ALA A 269 -13.85 -3.00 -21.35
N PRO A 270 -12.60 -3.48 -21.46
CA PRO A 270 -11.52 -2.75 -22.09
C PRO A 270 -11.71 -2.69 -23.61
N TRP A 271 -11.21 -1.61 -24.23
CA TRP A 271 -11.11 -1.57 -25.68
C TRP A 271 -10.11 -2.64 -26.16
N PRO A 272 -10.36 -3.44 -27.24
CA PRO A 272 -11.49 -3.36 -28.18
C PRO A 272 -12.73 -4.18 -27.80
N LEU A 273 -12.74 -4.89 -26.68
CA LEU A 273 -13.81 -5.80 -26.25
C LEU A 273 -15.13 -5.05 -25.97
N ASN A 274 -15.05 -3.74 -25.70
CA ASN A 274 -16.21 -2.88 -25.54
C ASN A 274 -17.06 -2.71 -26.84
N MET A 275 -16.52 -3.09 -28.01
CA MET A 275 -17.26 -3.07 -29.27
C MET A 275 -18.36 -4.14 -29.35
N TRP A 276 -18.26 -5.18 -28.51
CA TRP A 276 -19.28 -6.20 -28.40
C TRP A 276 -20.44 -5.70 -27.52
N SER A 277 -21.67 -5.65 -28.07
CA SER A 277 -22.86 -5.11 -27.39
C SER A 277 -23.22 -5.81 -26.08
N GLY A 278 -22.84 -7.08 -25.92
CA GLY A 278 -23.04 -7.88 -24.71
C GLY A 278 -21.97 -7.71 -23.62
N ALA A 279 -20.85 -7.04 -23.93
CA ALA A 279 -19.69 -7.03 -23.03
C ALA A 279 -19.94 -6.35 -21.67
N ASN A 280 -20.83 -5.38 -21.62
CA ASN A 280 -21.16 -4.63 -20.40
C ASN A 280 -22.52 -5.04 -19.77
N THR A 281 -23.09 -6.19 -20.18
CA THR A 281 -24.37 -6.70 -19.67
C THR A 281 -24.22 -8.03 -18.97
N GLY A 282 -25.13 -8.33 -18.05
CA GLY A 282 -25.15 -9.59 -17.31
C GLY A 282 -23.94 -9.79 -16.39
N TRP A 283 -23.34 -10.99 -16.45
CA TRP A 283 -22.23 -11.38 -15.57
C TRP A 283 -20.82 -11.07 -16.14
N TRP A 284 -20.70 -10.67 -17.41
CA TRP A 284 -19.42 -10.33 -18.04
C TRP A 284 -18.65 -9.21 -17.34
N PRO A 285 -19.31 -8.14 -16.86
CA PRO A 285 -18.67 -7.07 -16.10
C PRO A 285 -17.85 -7.56 -14.90
N LEU A 286 -18.31 -8.58 -14.20
CA LEU A 286 -17.59 -9.19 -13.08
C LEU A 286 -16.23 -9.74 -13.53
N ILE A 287 -16.16 -10.38 -14.68
CA ILE A 287 -14.91 -10.96 -15.22
C ILE A 287 -13.93 -9.85 -15.56
N TRP A 288 -14.39 -8.78 -16.20
CA TRP A 288 -13.54 -7.62 -16.55
C TRP A 288 -12.98 -6.94 -15.30
N PHE A 289 -13.81 -6.78 -14.28
CA PHE A 289 -13.38 -6.21 -13.01
C PHE A 289 -12.29 -7.06 -12.35
N VAL A 290 -12.56 -8.35 -12.19
CA VAL A 290 -11.60 -9.29 -11.58
C VAL A 290 -10.30 -9.34 -12.39
N ALA A 291 -10.36 -9.38 -13.72
CA ALA A 291 -9.17 -9.38 -14.56
C ALA A 291 -8.31 -8.11 -14.36
N LYS A 292 -8.92 -6.92 -14.24
CA LYS A 292 -8.19 -5.66 -13.95
C LYS A 292 -7.56 -5.67 -12.56
N VAL A 293 -8.27 -6.16 -11.55
CA VAL A 293 -7.71 -6.31 -10.19
C VAL A 293 -6.49 -7.22 -10.22
N TRP A 294 -6.58 -8.37 -10.90
CA TRP A 294 -5.45 -9.29 -11.05
C TRP A 294 -4.30 -8.72 -11.87
N ALA A 295 -4.57 -7.84 -12.83
CA ALA A 295 -3.52 -7.12 -13.56
C ALA A 295 -2.72 -6.20 -12.60
N PHE A 296 -3.37 -5.48 -11.69
CA PHE A 296 -2.68 -4.70 -10.67
C PHE A 296 -1.92 -5.56 -9.65
N LEU A 297 -2.51 -6.66 -9.19
CA LEU A 297 -1.81 -7.61 -8.32
C LEU A 297 -0.56 -8.18 -9.00
N PHE A 298 -0.63 -8.45 -10.31
CA PHE A 298 0.54 -8.86 -11.08
C PHE A 298 1.64 -7.77 -11.09
N ILE A 299 1.27 -6.49 -11.21
CA ILE A 299 2.22 -5.37 -11.12
C ILE A 299 2.94 -5.38 -9.77
N TYR A 300 2.24 -5.60 -8.65
CA TYR A 300 2.85 -5.72 -7.33
C TYR A 300 3.91 -6.83 -7.28
N PHE A 301 3.58 -8.01 -7.79
CA PHE A 301 4.51 -9.15 -7.81
C PHE A 301 5.72 -8.89 -8.71
N TRP A 302 5.49 -8.23 -9.84
CA TRP A 302 6.56 -7.86 -10.77
C TRP A 302 7.48 -6.79 -10.17
N LEU A 303 6.94 -5.75 -9.55
CA LEU A 303 7.72 -4.72 -8.87
C LEU A 303 8.60 -5.30 -7.75
N ARG A 304 8.05 -6.22 -6.96
CA ARG A 304 8.80 -6.94 -5.92
C ARG A 304 10.02 -7.70 -6.46
N ALA A 305 9.90 -8.26 -7.65
CA ALA A 305 10.96 -9.05 -8.27
C ALA A 305 12.03 -8.20 -8.96
N SER A 306 11.66 -7.02 -9.49
CA SER A 306 12.48 -6.24 -10.42
C SER A 306 13.13 -5.02 -9.80
N LEU A 307 12.51 -4.40 -8.79
CA LEU A 307 13.02 -3.17 -8.18
C LEU A 307 13.82 -3.45 -6.91
N PRO A 308 14.97 -2.77 -6.73
CA PRO A 308 15.69 -2.80 -5.47
C PRO A 308 14.89 -2.06 -4.40
N ARG A 309 15.07 -2.47 -3.14
CA ARG A 309 14.48 -1.81 -1.99
C ARG A 309 15.04 -0.40 -1.81
N LEU A 310 14.17 0.57 -1.52
CA LEU A 310 14.56 1.94 -1.20
C LEU A 310 14.87 2.09 0.29
N ARG A 311 15.80 2.99 0.59
CA ARG A 311 16.10 3.38 1.97
C ARG A 311 15.00 4.30 2.52
N TYR A 312 14.75 4.24 3.84
CA TYR A 312 13.70 5.03 4.50
C TYR A 312 13.76 6.52 4.18
N ASP A 313 14.95 7.14 4.24
CA ASP A 313 15.12 8.58 3.95
C ASP A 313 14.73 8.94 2.51
N GLN A 314 15.10 8.09 1.55
CA GLN A 314 14.78 8.29 0.13
C GLN A 314 13.29 8.17 -0.12
N PHE A 315 12.67 7.21 0.53
CA PHE A 315 11.26 6.92 0.41
C PHE A 315 10.41 8.06 1.02
N MET A 316 10.75 8.55 2.22
CA MET A 316 10.06 9.68 2.83
C MET A 316 10.29 10.98 2.04
N ALA A 317 11.49 11.18 1.50
CA ALA A 317 11.76 12.32 0.62
C ALA A 317 10.95 12.25 -0.68
N LEU A 318 10.74 11.07 -1.26
CA LEU A 318 9.89 10.86 -2.42
C LEU A 318 8.44 11.28 -2.14
N GLY A 319 7.86 10.83 -1.02
CA GLY A 319 6.49 11.19 -0.62
C GLY A 319 6.33 12.69 -0.41
N TRP A 320 7.10 13.26 0.51
CA TRP A 320 6.92 14.64 0.96
C TRP A 320 7.47 15.70 0.01
N LYS A 321 8.62 15.46 -0.62
CA LYS A 321 9.29 16.47 -1.47
C LYS A 321 8.87 16.38 -2.93
N LEU A 322 8.32 15.26 -3.38
CA LEU A 322 7.93 15.07 -4.78
C LEU A 322 6.44 14.79 -4.94
N LEU A 323 5.93 13.68 -4.39
CA LEU A 323 4.57 13.24 -4.70
C LEU A 323 3.50 14.22 -4.22
N ILE A 324 3.58 14.68 -2.97
CA ILE A 324 2.58 15.61 -2.40
C ILE A 324 2.59 16.97 -3.12
N PRO A 325 3.74 17.66 -3.32
CA PRO A 325 3.75 18.92 -4.05
C PRO A 325 3.26 18.79 -5.51
N VAL A 326 3.66 17.72 -6.21
CA VAL A 326 3.21 17.49 -7.60
C VAL A 326 1.71 17.18 -7.63
N ALA A 327 1.20 16.40 -6.67
CA ALA A 327 -0.23 16.11 -6.55
C ALA A 327 -1.04 17.39 -6.30
N LEU A 328 -0.60 18.26 -5.39
CA LEU A 328 -1.25 19.55 -5.12
C LEU A 328 -1.27 20.44 -6.36
N LEU A 329 -0.13 20.58 -7.03
CA LEU A 329 -0.05 21.34 -8.28
C LEU A 329 -1.01 20.80 -9.33
N TRP A 330 -1.08 19.48 -9.47
CA TRP A 330 -1.97 18.83 -10.42
C TRP A 330 -3.45 19.02 -10.08
N VAL A 331 -3.83 18.93 -8.80
CA VAL A 331 -5.21 19.24 -8.35
C VAL A 331 -5.60 20.66 -8.72
N MET A 332 -4.69 21.65 -8.52
CA MET A 332 -4.93 23.05 -8.90
C MET A 332 -5.16 23.20 -10.40
N ILE A 333 -4.31 22.58 -11.23
CA ILE A 333 -4.45 22.60 -12.69
C ILE A 333 -5.79 21.96 -13.10
N ALA A 334 -6.10 20.80 -12.54
CA ALA A 334 -7.35 20.08 -12.82
C ALA A 334 -8.60 20.90 -12.44
N ALA A 335 -8.57 21.60 -11.30
CA ALA A 335 -9.66 22.47 -10.85
C ALA A 335 -9.87 23.66 -11.81
N VAL A 336 -8.82 24.31 -12.25
CA VAL A 336 -8.89 25.40 -13.23
C VAL A 336 -9.50 24.91 -14.54
N ILE A 337 -9.01 23.77 -15.06
CA ILE A 337 -9.53 23.21 -16.32
C ILE A 337 -11.01 22.79 -16.19
N ARG A 338 -11.39 22.25 -15.02
CA ARG A 338 -12.80 21.92 -14.74
C ARG A 338 -13.69 23.16 -14.73
N THR A 339 -13.22 24.27 -14.18
CA THR A 339 -13.94 25.54 -14.19
C THR A 339 -14.12 26.07 -15.63
N LEU A 340 -13.06 26.03 -16.43
CA LEU A 340 -13.13 26.40 -17.85
C LEU A 340 -14.14 25.55 -18.63
N ARG A 341 -14.16 24.24 -18.37
CA ARG A 341 -15.17 23.34 -18.94
C ARG A 341 -16.58 23.77 -18.58
N ASN A 342 -16.82 24.11 -17.32
CA ASN A 342 -18.15 24.55 -16.86
C ASN A 342 -18.59 25.89 -17.48
N GLN A 343 -17.64 26.73 -17.89
CA GLN A 343 -17.85 27.98 -18.61
C GLN A 343 -18.07 27.79 -20.12
N GLY A 344 -18.07 26.53 -20.62
CA GLY A 344 -18.32 26.21 -22.03
C GLY A 344 -17.10 26.30 -22.95
N TYR A 345 -15.87 26.35 -22.39
CA TYR A 345 -14.64 26.34 -23.20
C TYR A 345 -14.46 25.00 -23.91
N GLN A 346 -14.44 25.02 -25.25
CA GLN A 346 -14.43 23.78 -26.05
C GLN A 346 -13.11 23.01 -26.01
N TYR A 347 -11.97 23.69 -25.82
CA TYR A 347 -10.64 23.06 -25.84
C TYR A 347 -10.13 22.58 -24.49
N TRP A 348 -11.01 22.34 -23.53
CA TRP A 348 -10.63 21.88 -22.20
C TRP A 348 -9.97 20.48 -22.20
N THR A 349 -10.40 19.57 -23.08
CA THR A 349 -9.85 18.21 -23.17
C THR A 349 -8.40 18.19 -23.65
N PRO A 350 -8.02 18.82 -24.79
CA PRO A 350 -6.62 18.87 -25.20
C PRO A 350 -5.77 19.65 -24.19
N ALA A 351 -6.27 20.72 -23.59
CA ALA A 351 -5.53 21.44 -22.56
C ALA A 351 -5.20 20.56 -21.35
N LEU A 352 -6.16 19.77 -20.85
CA LEU A 352 -5.95 18.84 -19.74
C LEU A 352 -4.93 17.75 -20.10
N VAL A 353 -5.04 17.15 -21.29
CA VAL A 353 -4.13 16.10 -21.74
C VAL A 353 -2.71 16.63 -21.90
N ILE A 354 -2.53 17.79 -22.52
CA ILE A 354 -1.20 18.41 -22.71
C ILE A 354 -0.57 18.74 -21.34
N CYS A 355 -1.29 19.43 -20.46
CA CYS A 355 -0.81 19.72 -19.11
C CYS A 355 -0.50 18.42 -18.34
N GLY A 356 -1.36 17.41 -18.48
CA GLY A 356 -1.18 16.10 -17.85
C GLY A 356 0.08 15.39 -18.34
N VAL A 357 0.33 15.36 -19.63
CA VAL A 357 1.54 14.76 -20.19
C VAL A 357 2.79 15.50 -19.70
N ILE A 358 2.77 16.83 -19.71
CA ILE A 358 3.90 17.64 -19.21
C ILE A 358 4.20 17.30 -17.74
N VAL A 359 3.18 17.32 -16.87
CA VAL A 359 3.34 17.00 -15.43
C VAL A 359 3.82 15.56 -15.25
N ALA A 360 3.28 14.59 -15.99
CA ALA A 360 3.70 13.20 -15.94
C ALA A 360 5.16 13.01 -16.37
N VAL A 361 5.58 13.65 -17.46
CA VAL A 361 6.97 13.61 -17.93
C VAL A 361 7.91 14.24 -16.90
N LEU A 362 7.58 15.40 -16.34
CA LEU A 362 8.36 16.04 -15.28
C LEU A 362 8.46 15.16 -14.03
N LEU A 363 7.37 14.49 -13.64
CA LEU A 363 7.37 13.54 -12.52
C LEU A 363 8.32 12.36 -12.80
N VAL A 364 8.22 11.72 -13.97
CA VAL A 364 9.09 10.59 -14.35
C VAL A 364 10.55 11.00 -14.44
N LEU A 365 10.85 12.19 -14.99
CA LEU A 365 12.20 12.72 -15.05
C LEU A 365 12.78 13.01 -13.67
N SER A 366 11.95 13.51 -12.74
CA SER A 366 12.37 13.76 -11.36
C SER A 366 12.61 12.46 -10.57
N LEU A 367 11.85 11.39 -10.85
CA LEU A 367 12.09 10.06 -10.27
C LEU A 367 13.43 9.45 -10.70
N ARG A 368 13.94 9.81 -11.88
CA ARG A 368 15.26 9.36 -12.36
C ARG A 368 16.44 10.06 -11.68
N ARG A 369 16.21 11.22 -11.03
CA ARG A 369 17.26 11.89 -10.25
C ARG A 369 17.47 11.12 -8.97
N PRO A 370 18.70 10.66 -8.66
CA PRO A 370 18.95 9.99 -7.39
C PRO A 370 18.60 10.97 -6.26
N PHE A 371 17.69 10.57 -5.37
CA PHE A 371 17.48 11.23 -4.08
C PHE A 371 18.74 10.96 -3.24
N SER A 372 19.85 11.60 -3.60
CA SER A 372 21.08 11.48 -2.83
C SER A 372 20.86 12.20 -1.50
N ALA A 373 20.94 11.45 -0.41
CA ALA A 373 21.29 12.04 0.87
C ALA A 373 22.53 12.94 0.66
N PRO A 374 22.65 14.08 1.34
CA PRO A 374 23.82 14.94 1.22
C PRO A 374 25.05 14.04 1.35
N SER A 375 25.90 14.07 0.32
CA SER A 375 27.04 13.16 0.27
C SER A 375 27.82 13.33 1.58
N VAL A 376 28.34 12.22 2.13
CA VAL A 376 29.18 12.24 3.34
C VAL A 376 30.24 13.34 3.26
N ARG A 377 30.69 13.68 2.03
CA ARG A 377 31.57 14.80 1.75
C ARG A 377 30.90 16.18 1.98
N ALA A 378 29.61 16.35 1.69
CA ALA A 378 28.89 17.59 1.95
C ALA A 378 28.63 17.76 3.46
N LEU A 379 28.26 16.69 4.14
CA LEU A 379 28.12 16.66 5.61
C LEU A 379 29.48 16.93 6.30
N ALA A 380 30.55 16.31 5.84
CA ALA A 380 31.90 16.56 6.32
C ALA A 380 32.37 18.01 6.04
N ARG A 381 31.94 18.63 4.95
CA ARG A 381 32.19 20.07 4.69
C ARG A 381 31.39 20.99 5.63
N GLN A 382 30.14 20.63 5.95
CA GLN A 382 29.33 21.37 6.92
C GLN A 382 29.93 21.28 8.33
N LEU A 383 30.31 20.07 8.75
CA LEU A 383 31.00 19.85 10.04
C LEU A 383 32.35 20.56 10.14
N ARG A 384 33.08 20.70 9.02
CA ARG A 384 34.33 21.54 8.99
C ARG A 384 34.07 23.02 9.03
N LYS A 385 32.91 23.50 8.58
CA LYS A 385 32.56 24.94 8.62
C LYS A 385 32.09 25.40 10.02
N HIS A 386 31.56 24.50 10.82
CA HIS A 386 31.08 24.73 12.19
C HIS A 386 31.65 23.67 13.15
N PRO A 387 32.97 23.67 13.39
CA PRO A 387 33.59 22.68 14.26
C PRO A 387 33.14 22.78 15.72
N ASP A 388 32.76 23.98 16.19
CA ASP A 388 32.37 24.21 17.58
C ASP A 388 30.92 23.86 17.90
N GLU A 389 30.00 23.80 16.91
CA GLU A 389 28.61 23.40 17.13
C GLU A 389 28.46 21.87 17.25
N SER A 390 29.43 21.09 16.71
CA SER A 390 29.36 19.61 16.74
C SER A 390 29.94 18.99 18.03
N ILE A 391 30.70 19.76 18.81
CA ILE A 391 31.34 19.29 20.04
C ILE A 391 30.61 19.82 21.29
N GLY A 392 29.60 20.66 21.10
CA GLY A 392 28.73 21.10 22.17
C GLY A 392 27.95 19.95 22.78
N THR A 393 28.45 19.44 23.90
CA THR A 393 27.73 18.57 24.84
C THR A 393 27.44 17.11 24.41
N ALA A 394 28.40 16.42 23.82
CA ALA A 394 28.39 14.95 23.78
C ALA A 394 28.62 14.28 25.16
N SER A 395 28.63 15.06 26.24
CA SER A 395 28.88 14.55 27.60
C SER A 395 27.59 14.23 28.40
N ALA A 396 26.41 14.17 27.75
CA ALA A 396 25.17 13.86 28.43
C ALA A 396 25.00 12.37 28.81
N PHE A 397 25.79 11.48 28.23
CA PHE A 397 25.80 10.08 28.61
C PHE A 397 27.17 9.73 29.19
N PRO A 398 27.28 9.50 30.53
CA PRO A 398 28.51 9.02 31.10
C PRO A 398 28.85 7.66 30.50
N THR A 399 29.90 7.57 29.71
CA THR A 399 30.45 6.29 29.27
C THR A 399 30.92 5.55 30.51
N PRO A 400 30.52 4.27 30.71
CA PRO A 400 31.04 3.49 31.81
C PRO A 400 32.57 3.41 31.72
N PRO A 401 33.32 3.51 32.83
CA PRO A 401 34.77 3.41 32.81
C PRO A 401 35.16 2.07 32.19
N LEU A 402 36.12 2.10 31.26
CA LEU A 402 36.70 0.89 30.69
C LEU A 402 37.27 0.03 31.82
N PRO A 403 37.08 -1.30 31.80
CA PRO A 403 37.69 -2.20 32.76
C PRO A 403 39.21 -1.96 32.81
N ALA A 404 39.76 -1.87 34.00
CA ALA A 404 41.18 -1.55 34.24
C ALA A 404 42.19 -2.50 33.53
N GLU A 405 41.72 -3.65 33.09
CA GLU A 405 42.52 -4.67 32.37
C GLU A 405 42.81 -4.29 30.89
N LEU A 406 42.17 -3.24 30.33
CA LEU A 406 42.43 -2.79 28.97
C LEU A 406 43.28 -1.53 28.86
N SER A 407 43.83 -1.02 29.97
CA SER A 407 44.85 0.01 29.96
C SER A 407 46.18 -0.59 29.55
N THR A 408 46.55 -0.47 28.29
CA THR A 408 47.91 -0.77 27.83
C THR A 408 48.92 0.02 28.70
N PRO A 409 49.94 -0.59 29.28
CA PRO A 409 50.94 0.13 30.03
C PRO A 409 51.62 1.13 29.08
N SER A 410 51.64 2.40 29.48
CA SER A 410 52.30 3.45 28.77
C SER A 410 53.76 3.06 28.50
N ALA A 411 54.11 3.01 27.21
CA ALA A 411 55.52 2.83 26.77
C ALA A 411 56.33 4.11 27.15
N GLY A 412 56.74 4.18 28.40
CA GLY A 412 57.38 5.38 28.89
C GLY A 412 58.16 5.21 30.18
N ALA A 413 58.91 4.07 30.38
CA ALA A 413 59.86 4.01 31.48
C ALA A 413 60.86 2.84 31.28
N SER A 414 61.80 2.99 30.38
CA SER A 414 63.07 2.22 30.48
C SER A 414 64.14 2.90 29.62
N LYS A 415 64.61 4.05 30.05
CA LYS A 415 65.99 4.55 29.78
C LYS A 415 66.56 4.99 31.09
N GLU A 416 66.99 4.07 31.88
CA GLU A 416 67.93 4.38 32.91
C GLU A 416 68.94 3.25 33.08
N LYS A 417 70.19 3.60 32.64
CA LYS A 417 71.52 3.11 33.16
C LYS A 417 71.80 1.63 33.19
N VAL A 418 72.57 1.24 32.20
CA VAL A 418 73.72 0.35 32.45
C VAL A 418 74.97 1.20 32.25
N ARG A 419 75.61 1.59 33.39
CA ARG A 419 77.00 1.91 33.52
C ARG A 419 77.49 1.18 34.80
N GLY A 420 78.43 0.36 34.63
CA GLY A 420 79.12 -0.34 35.66
C GLY A 420 79.67 -1.64 35.16
#